data_53407859034e903a3f40b270a8d69c80
#
_entry.id   53407859034e903a3f40b270a8d69c80
#
_cell.length_a   1.000
_cell.length_b   1.000
_cell.length_c   1.000
_cell.angle_alpha   90.00
_cell.angle_beta   90.00
_cell.angle_gamma   90.00
#
_symmetry.space_group_name_H-M   'P 1'
#
loop_
_entity.id
_entity.type
_entity.pdbx_description
1 polymer ?
#
loop_
_entity_poly.entity_id
_entity_poly.type
_entity_poly.pdbx_seq_one_letter_code
_entity_poly.pdbx_strand_id
1 'polypeptide(L)'
;TKHGSHNLDYLKSSGKMPYKNREHNPYVEAFWKWFPDALPHLKVLRITGGEPTMSKDTWKLLDYLLEHPQQGLDIAINTNGCVEKKLIDKLINKINELAAVGVKVDVYTSLESTGKQAEYARDGLNYYDWIENTERILKETKSTVAIMTTINILSLPTFVDFIMTVMDLRKIHNTSFEWNRTPLSINIMHWPPHLQCTLLDKADRVRIADTIENACKNWLKYYSPDKYARIYLEEFDQIKRLCEYLRNTEPATEHRADFVRYIHAYDKRRNKNFTEVFPQYANLLEDWNG
;
A
#
# COMPACT_ATOMS: atom_id res chain seq x y z
N THR A 1 -4.15 25.94 -2.52
CA THR A 1 -4.34 26.03 -1.07
C THR A 1 -3.75 27.32 -0.56
N LYS A 2 -4.36 27.95 0.46
CA LYS A 2 -3.84 29.13 1.17
C LYS A 2 -2.41 28.89 1.73
N HIS A 3 -1.98 27.65 1.72
CA HIS A 3 -0.69 27.14 2.21
C HIS A 3 0.18 26.52 1.10
N GLY A 4 -0.02 26.98 -0.12
CA GLY A 4 0.85 26.67 -1.25
C GLY A 4 1.08 25.19 -1.51
N SER A 5 1.39 24.87 -2.74
CA SER A 5 2.18 23.68 -3.04
C SER A 5 3.37 23.62 -2.05
N HIS A 6 3.82 22.43 -1.72
CA HIS A 6 5.03 22.23 -0.94
C HIS A 6 6.15 23.07 -1.55
N ASN A 7 6.39 24.22 -0.94
CA ASN A 7 7.42 25.15 -1.42
C ASN A 7 8.77 24.58 -1.00
N LEU A 8 9.52 24.09 -1.98
CA LEU A 8 10.86 23.58 -1.75
C LEU A 8 11.89 24.67 -1.40
N ASP A 9 11.51 25.96 -1.48
CA ASP A 9 12.42 27.06 -1.22
C ASP A 9 12.95 27.05 0.22
N TYR A 10 12.11 26.70 1.20
CA TYR A 10 12.57 26.48 2.58
C TYR A 10 13.60 25.37 2.69
N LEU A 11 13.38 24.23 2.03
CA LEU A 11 14.33 23.11 2.03
C LEU A 11 15.65 23.51 1.33
N LYS A 12 15.56 24.26 0.23
CA LYS A 12 16.72 24.79 -0.49
C LYS A 12 17.51 25.76 0.38
N SER A 13 16.83 26.74 0.96
CA SER A 13 17.48 27.78 1.80
C SER A 13 18.09 27.23 3.09
N SER A 14 17.49 26.16 3.65
CA SER A 14 17.98 25.50 4.87
C SER A 14 19.01 24.39 4.60
N GLY A 15 19.40 24.14 3.34
CA GLY A 15 20.33 23.06 2.98
C GLY A 15 19.80 21.64 3.23
N LYS A 16 18.46 21.49 3.40
CA LYS A 16 17.80 20.22 3.72
C LYS A 16 17.22 19.49 2.50
N MET A 17 17.62 19.91 1.29
CA MET A 17 17.22 19.17 0.08
C MET A 17 17.83 17.77 0.09
N PRO A 18 17.07 16.74 -0.32
CA PRO A 18 17.61 15.41 -0.47
C PRO A 18 18.70 15.40 -1.56
N TYR A 19 19.71 14.55 -1.38
CA TYR A 19 20.72 14.31 -2.40
C TYR A 19 20.06 13.75 -3.67
N LYS A 20 20.51 14.23 -4.83
CA LYS A 20 20.05 13.66 -6.11
C LYS A 20 20.73 12.31 -6.34
N ASN A 21 20.07 11.43 -7.09
CA ASN A 21 20.59 10.07 -7.36
C ASN A 21 21.99 10.04 -8.03
N ARG A 22 22.43 11.15 -8.60
CA ARG A 22 23.74 11.27 -9.28
C ARG A 22 24.77 12.05 -8.44
N GLU A 23 24.38 12.58 -7.30
CA GLU A 23 25.26 13.28 -6.38
C GLU A 23 25.90 12.28 -5.42
N HIS A 24 27.12 12.60 -4.98
CA HIS A 24 27.77 11.87 -3.90
C HIS A 24 26.93 11.99 -2.61
N ASN A 25 26.57 10.85 -2.05
CA ASN A 25 25.77 10.80 -0.83
C ASN A 25 26.60 10.21 0.33
N PRO A 26 27.11 11.04 1.26
CA PRO A 26 27.94 10.58 2.36
C PRO A 26 27.21 9.61 3.31
N TYR A 27 25.88 9.63 3.35
CA TYR A 27 25.11 8.70 4.16
C TYR A 27 25.17 7.26 3.64
N VAL A 28 25.32 7.08 2.33
CA VAL A 28 25.51 5.74 1.74
C VAL A 28 26.86 5.16 2.18
N GLU A 29 27.92 5.98 2.20
CA GLU A 29 29.24 5.54 2.69
C GLU A 29 29.21 5.24 4.18
N ALA A 30 28.58 6.11 4.98
CA ALA A 30 28.42 5.91 6.41
C ALA A 30 27.63 4.63 6.70
N PHE A 31 26.56 4.36 5.93
CA PHE A 31 25.78 3.12 6.03
C PHE A 31 26.68 1.89 5.81
N TRP A 32 27.46 1.85 4.74
CA TRP A 32 28.32 0.70 4.41
C TRP A 32 29.50 0.51 5.38
N LYS A 33 29.94 1.55 6.07
CA LYS A 33 30.92 1.43 7.17
C LYS A 33 30.29 0.84 8.43
N TRP A 34 29.05 1.19 8.71
CA TRP A 34 28.32 0.77 9.91
C TRP A 34 27.65 -0.58 9.76
N PHE A 35 27.13 -0.91 8.58
CA PHE A 35 26.23 -2.06 8.37
C PHE A 35 26.88 -3.41 8.71
N PRO A 36 28.14 -3.70 8.38
CA PRO A 36 28.79 -4.97 8.77
C PRO A 36 28.79 -5.23 10.27
N ASP A 37 29.05 -4.19 11.07
CA ASP A 37 29.08 -4.30 12.54
C ASP A 37 27.66 -4.42 13.12
N ALA A 38 26.67 -3.83 12.47
CA ALA A 38 25.28 -3.86 12.90
C ALA A 38 24.57 -5.18 12.54
N LEU A 39 24.91 -5.78 11.39
CA LEU A 39 24.21 -6.93 10.83
C LEU A 39 24.04 -8.10 11.82
N PRO A 40 25.04 -8.54 12.60
CA PRO A 40 24.89 -9.63 13.55
C PRO A 40 23.86 -9.37 14.67
N HIS A 41 23.49 -8.12 14.88
CA HIS A 41 22.54 -7.69 15.93
C HIS A 41 21.13 -7.40 15.38
N LEU A 42 20.95 -7.44 14.05
CA LEU A 42 19.66 -7.18 13.41
C LEU A 42 18.79 -8.44 13.46
N LYS A 43 17.53 -8.25 13.82
CA LYS A 43 16.46 -9.26 13.68
C LYS A 43 15.55 -8.95 12.50
N VAL A 44 15.35 -7.67 12.20
CA VAL A 44 14.50 -7.21 11.10
C VAL A 44 15.24 -6.12 10.33
N LEU A 45 15.30 -6.24 9.02
CA LEU A 45 15.80 -5.22 8.12
C LEU A 45 14.69 -4.81 7.15
N ARG A 46 14.21 -3.57 7.28
CA ARG A 46 13.17 -3.05 6.39
C ARG A 46 13.77 -2.14 5.33
N ILE A 47 13.55 -2.50 4.07
CA ILE A 47 13.97 -1.74 2.88
C ILE A 47 12.74 -0.98 2.36
N THR A 48 12.79 0.34 2.47
CA THR A 48 11.71 1.25 2.05
C THR A 48 12.27 2.40 1.23
N GLY A 49 11.43 3.27 0.72
CA GLY A 49 11.82 4.45 -0.04
C GLY A 49 10.83 4.73 -1.16
N GLY A 50 11.26 5.30 -2.27
CA GLY A 50 10.42 5.49 -3.45
C GLY A 50 9.96 4.14 -4.00
N GLU A 51 10.83 3.48 -4.77
CA GLU A 51 10.63 2.09 -5.22
C GLU A 51 11.97 1.35 -5.05
N PRO A 52 12.11 0.51 -4.02
CA PRO A 52 13.37 -0.16 -3.70
C PRO A 52 13.92 -1.04 -4.83
N THR A 53 13.04 -1.69 -5.59
CA THR A 53 13.46 -2.57 -6.70
C THR A 53 14.13 -1.81 -7.84
N MET A 54 13.94 -0.49 -7.93
CA MET A 54 14.62 0.38 -8.89
C MET A 54 15.97 0.89 -8.38
N SER A 55 16.29 0.69 -7.11
CA SER A 55 17.53 1.17 -6.50
C SER A 55 18.65 0.15 -6.65
N LYS A 56 19.80 0.58 -7.19
CA LYS A 56 21.01 -0.23 -7.22
C LYS A 56 21.51 -0.61 -5.82
N ASP A 57 21.29 0.25 -4.84
CA ASP A 57 21.74 0.03 -3.46
C ASP A 57 20.92 -1.06 -2.77
N THR A 58 19.63 -1.23 -3.13
CA THR A 58 18.83 -2.38 -2.68
C THR A 58 19.46 -3.69 -3.15
N TRP A 59 19.78 -3.79 -4.42
CA TRP A 59 20.39 -5.01 -4.97
C TRP A 59 21.76 -5.29 -4.36
N LYS A 60 22.60 -4.27 -4.22
CA LYS A 60 23.91 -4.39 -3.54
C LYS A 60 23.73 -4.90 -2.10
N LEU A 61 22.69 -4.43 -1.38
CA LEU A 61 22.41 -4.88 -0.02
C LEU A 61 22.00 -6.35 0.02
N LEU A 62 21.11 -6.78 -0.90
CA LEU A 62 20.69 -8.18 -0.97
C LEU A 62 21.84 -9.10 -1.40
N ASP A 63 22.73 -8.66 -2.30
CA ASP A 63 23.94 -9.40 -2.68
C ASP A 63 24.88 -9.54 -1.48
N TYR A 64 25.10 -8.48 -0.71
CA TYR A 64 25.89 -8.51 0.51
C TYR A 64 25.34 -9.51 1.53
N LEU A 65 24.02 -9.60 1.70
CA LEU A 65 23.36 -10.54 2.61
C LEU A 65 23.46 -12.00 2.13
N LEU A 66 23.64 -12.25 0.82
CA LEU A 66 23.97 -13.58 0.30
C LEU A 66 25.40 -13.99 0.65
N GLU A 67 26.33 -13.06 0.57
CA GLU A 67 27.73 -13.30 0.92
C GLU A 67 27.95 -13.42 2.44
N HIS A 68 27.08 -12.75 3.22
CA HIS A 68 27.15 -12.69 4.69
C HIS A 68 25.78 -13.05 5.31
N PRO A 69 25.31 -14.30 5.16
CA PRO A 69 23.97 -14.68 5.60
C PRO A 69 23.85 -14.63 7.13
N GLN A 70 22.84 -13.89 7.60
CA GLN A 70 22.51 -13.81 9.02
C GLN A 70 21.29 -14.68 9.32
N GLN A 71 21.48 -15.77 10.04
CA GLN A 71 20.41 -16.66 10.44
C GLN A 71 19.39 -15.94 11.35
N GLY A 72 18.10 -16.10 11.03
CA GLY A 72 17.01 -15.46 11.79
C GLY A 72 16.81 -13.98 11.49
N LEU A 73 17.45 -13.45 10.44
CA LEU A 73 17.15 -12.12 9.93
C LEU A 73 15.91 -12.17 9.05
N ASP A 74 14.89 -11.38 9.39
CA ASP A 74 13.72 -11.14 8.58
C ASP A 74 13.92 -9.85 7.75
N ILE A 75 13.88 -9.97 6.43
CA ILE A 75 13.93 -8.84 5.51
C ILE A 75 12.52 -8.47 5.08
N ALA A 76 12.17 -7.19 5.18
CA ALA A 76 10.92 -6.63 4.69
C ALA A 76 11.21 -5.65 3.54
N ILE A 77 10.73 -5.97 2.33
CA ILE A 77 10.90 -5.10 1.13
C ILE A 77 9.55 -4.47 0.80
N ASN A 78 9.48 -3.13 0.84
CA ASN A 78 8.30 -2.39 0.41
C ASN A 78 8.41 -2.08 -1.09
N THR A 79 7.41 -2.48 -1.87
CA THR A 79 7.32 -2.18 -3.31
C THR A 79 5.92 -1.74 -3.69
N ASN A 80 5.78 -0.95 -4.75
CA ASN A 80 4.46 -0.62 -5.28
C ASN A 80 3.80 -1.80 -6.02
N GLY A 81 4.54 -2.88 -6.27
CA GLY A 81 4.05 -4.08 -6.95
C GLY A 81 3.85 -3.94 -8.47
N CYS A 82 4.06 -2.76 -9.05
CA CYS A 82 3.84 -2.46 -10.47
C CYS A 82 5.11 -2.14 -11.25
N VAL A 83 6.22 -2.70 -10.84
CA VAL A 83 7.49 -2.55 -11.55
C VAL A 83 7.58 -3.48 -12.76
N GLU A 84 8.50 -3.19 -13.67
CA GLU A 84 8.72 -4.00 -14.86
C GLU A 84 8.98 -5.47 -14.51
N LYS A 85 8.48 -6.39 -15.34
CA LYS A 85 8.62 -7.85 -15.16
C LYS A 85 10.06 -8.29 -14.84
N LYS A 86 11.05 -7.72 -15.51
CA LYS A 86 12.46 -8.04 -15.25
C LYS A 86 12.91 -7.75 -13.81
N LEU A 87 12.32 -6.74 -13.15
CA LEU A 87 12.63 -6.42 -11.75
C LEU A 87 11.91 -7.38 -10.80
N ILE A 88 10.71 -7.82 -11.15
CA ILE A 88 10.00 -8.89 -10.42
C ILE A 88 10.75 -10.21 -10.55
N ASP A 89 11.20 -10.58 -11.75
CA ASP A 89 12.03 -11.79 -11.97
C ASP A 89 13.28 -11.75 -11.09
N LYS A 90 13.97 -10.61 -11.09
CA LYS A 90 15.16 -10.41 -10.26
C LYS A 90 14.83 -10.50 -8.76
N LEU A 91 13.70 -9.93 -8.33
CA LEU A 91 13.25 -9.98 -6.94
C LEU A 91 12.95 -11.42 -6.51
N ILE A 92 12.18 -12.17 -7.31
CA ILE A 92 11.84 -13.57 -7.05
C ILE A 92 13.10 -14.43 -6.93
N ASN A 93 14.03 -14.29 -7.87
CA ASN A 93 15.30 -15.01 -7.83
C ASN A 93 16.08 -14.71 -6.54
N LYS A 94 16.19 -13.41 -6.19
CA LYS A 94 16.91 -12.97 -5.01
C LYS A 94 16.26 -13.45 -3.69
N ILE A 95 14.93 -13.46 -3.63
CA ILE A 95 14.19 -14.05 -2.51
C ILE A 95 14.52 -15.52 -2.33
N ASN A 96 14.54 -16.29 -3.43
CA ASN A 96 14.82 -17.73 -3.39
C ASN A 96 16.29 -18.02 -3.03
N GLU A 97 17.23 -17.23 -3.55
CA GLU A 97 18.65 -17.32 -3.18
C GLU A 97 18.85 -17.06 -1.68
N LEU A 98 18.25 -16.00 -1.13
CA LEU A 98 18.34 -15.66 0.29
C LEU A 98 17.66 -16.73 1.17
N ALA A 99 16.51 -17.25 0.75
CA ALA A 99 15.85 -18.35 1.44
C ALA A 99 16.72 -19.62 1.51
N ALA A 100 17.50 -19.91 0.47
CA ALA A 100 18.42 -21.06 0.43
C ALA A 100 19.56 -20.97 1.45
N VAL A 101 19.92 -19.75 1.87
CA VAL A 101 20.93 -19.49 2.92
C VAL A 101 20.31 -19.17 4.29
N GLY A 102 19.00 -19.40 4.46
CA GLY A 102 18.29 -19.27 5.73
C GLY A 102 17.86 -17.84 6.10
N VAL A 103 17.87 -16.91 5.14
CA VAL A 103 17.40 -15.53 5.32
C VAL A 103 15.99 -15.41 4.75
N LYS A 104 15.04 -14.99 5.60
CA LYS A 104 13.64 -14.81 5.21
C LYS A 104 13.44 -13.45 4.58
N VAL A 105 12.69 -13.38 3.47
CA VAL A 105 12.28 -12.14 2.84
C VAL A 105 10.77 -12.10 2.71
N ASP A 106 10.13 -11.08 3.28
CA ASP A 106 8.72 -10.77 3.09
C ASP A 106 8.56 -9.50 2.24
N VAL A 107 7.57 -9.52 1.37
CA VAL A 107 7.24 -8.39 0.50
C VAL A 107 6.06 -7.62 1.08
N TYR A 108 6.15 -6.30 1.06
CA TYR A 108 5.08 -5.38 1.45
C TYR A 108 4.67 -4.59 0.22
N THR A 109 3.39 -4.59 -0.10
CA THR A 109 2.85 -3.80 -1.20
C THR A 109 1.66 -2.98 -0.75
N SER A 110 1.30 -1.96 -1.50
CA SER A 110 0.25 -1.04 -1.09
C SER A 110 -0.87 -1.00 -2.11
N LEU A 111 -2.08 -1.33 -1.67
CA LEU A 111 -3.31 -1.20 -2.46
C LEU A 111 -4.52 -1.11 -1.51
N GLU A 112 -5.57 -0.35 -1.91
CA GLU A 112 -6.78 -0.16 -1.09
C GLU A 112 -8.08 -0.12 -1.90
N SER A 113 -8.00 -0.33 -3.22
CA SER A 113 -9.14 -0.27 -4.15
C SER A 113 -8.84 -1.13 -5.39
N THR A 114 -9.78 -1.24 -6.32
CA THR A 114 -9.66 -2.09 -7.50
C THR A 114 -9.75 -1.31 -8.81
N GLY A 115 -9.23 -1.90 -9.88
CA GLY A 115 -9.38 -1.45 -11.26
C GLY A 115 -8.99 0.02 -11.48
N LYS A 116 -9.77 0.71 -12.28
CA LYS A 116 -9.54 2.12 -12.64
C LYS A 116 -9.50 3.07 -11.45
N GLN A 117 -10.22 2.75 -10.36
CA GLN A 117 -10.21 3.58 -9.16
C GLN A 117 -8.88 3.46 -8.41
N ALA A 118 -8.30 2.26 -8.36
CA ALA A 118 -6.95 2.07 -7.85
C ALA A 118 -5.91 2.83 -8.69
N GLU A 119 -6.00 2.72 -10.02
CA GLU A 119 -5.11 3.40 -10.97
C GLU A 119 -5.26 4.93 -10.92
N TYR A 120 -6.46 5.42 -10.63
CA TYR A 120 -6.67 6.86 -10.40
C TYR A 120 -6.00 7.32 -9.11
N ALA A 121 -6.27 6.64 -8.00
CA ALA A 121 -5.78 7.01 -6.68
C ALA A 121 -4.23 6.88 -6.58
N ARG A 122 -3.65 5.91 -7.28
CA ARG A 122 -2.21 5.63 -7.31
C ARG A 122 -1.66 5.84 -8.72
N ASP A 123 -1.17 7.04 -8.97
CA ASP A 123 -0.63 7.39 -10.27
C ASP A 123 0.54 6.49 -10.67
N GLY A 124 0.46 5.93 -11.90
CA GLY A 124 1.43 4.96 -12.40
C GLY A 124 1.15 3.50 -12.01
N LEU A 125 0.11 3.24 -11.23
CA LEU A 125 -0.38 1.88 -10.97
C LEU A 125 -1.06 1.33 -12.24
N ASN A 126 -0.74 0.10 -12.62
CA ASN A 126 -1.57 -0.78 -13.42
C ASN A 126 -2.12 -1.88 -12.50
N TYR A 127 -3.42 -1.95 -12.35
CA TYR A 127 -4.06 -2.88 -11.40
C TYR A 127 -3.81 -4.34 -11.76
N TYR A 128 -3.84 -4.68 -13.04
CA TYR A 128 -3.64 -6.07 -13.49
C TYR A 128 -2.16 -6.49 -13.37
N ASP A 129 -1.22 -5.59 -13.62
CA ASP A 129 0.21 -5.87 -13.38
C ASP A 129 0.47 -6.10 -11.88
N TRP A 130 -0.22 -5.35 -11.00
CA TRP A 130 -0.12 -5.56 -9.57
C TRP A 130 -0.62 -6.96 -9.16
N ILE A 131 -1.76 -7.40 -9.69
CA ILE A 131 -2.29 -8.75 -9.45
C ILE A 131 -1.30 -9.80 -9.96
N GLU A 132 -0.88 -9.73 -11.24
CA GLU A 132 0.05 -10.68 -11.85
C GLU A 132 1.36 -10.78 -11.05
N ASN A 133 1.95 -9.65 -10.71
CA ASN A 133 3.22 -9.62 -9.98
C ASN A 133 3.06 -10.18 -8.54
N THR A 134 1.95 -9.88 -7.87
CA THR A 134 1.64 -10.42 -6.54
C THR A 134 1.46 -11.94 -6.60
N GLU A 135 0.69 -12.44 -7.56
CA GLU A 135 0.50 -13.89 -7.77
C GLU A 135 1.81 -14.60 -8.08
N ARG A 136 2.68 -13.99 -8.90
CA ARG A 136 3.98 -14.55 -9.22
C ARG A 136 4.89 -14.67 -7.99
N ILE A 137 4.97 -13.62 -7.17
CA ILE A 137 5.76 -13.68 -5.92
C ILE A 137 5.21 -14.79 -5.01
N LEU A 138 3.89 -14.87 -4.84
CA LEU A 138 3.25 -15.90 -4.03
C LEU A 138 3.45 -17.32 -4.57
N LYS A 139 3.43 -17.51 -5.88
CA LYS A 139 3.58 -18.81 -6.55
C LYS A 139 5.02 -19.29 -6.59
N GLU A 140 5.96 -18.37 -6.90
CA GLU A 140 7.33 -18.69 -7.22
C GLU A 140 8.27 -18.60 -6.00
N THR A 141 7.77 -18.13 -4.86
CA THR A 141 8.53 -18.00 -3.60
C THR A 141 7.74 -18.55 -2.41
N LYS A 142 8.39 -18.60 -1.23
CA LYS A 142 7.72 -18.84 0.06
C LYS A 142 7.46 -17.57 0.85
N SER A 143 7.60 -16.39 0.23
CA SER A 143 7.39 -15.11 0.90
C SER A 143 5.93 -14.87 1.26
N THR A 144 5.74 -14.10 2.32
CA THR A 144 4.49 -13.41 2.59
C THR A 144 4.45 -12.13 1.74
N VAL A 145 3.31 -11.82 1.14
CA VAL A 145 3.03 -10.53 0.49
C VAL A 145 2.04 -9.78 1.35
N ALA A 146 2.54 -8.96 2.26
CA ALA A 146 1.70 -8.15 3.15
C ALA A 146 1.14 -6.94 2.39
N ILE A 147 -0.19 -6.81 2.41
CA ILE A 147 -0.89 -5.73 1.71
C ILE A 147 -1.20 -4.61 2.70
N MET A 148 -0.60 -3.44 2.46
CA MET A 148 -0.76 -2.24 3.26
C MET A 148 -1.82 -1.35 2.62
N THR A 149 -2.92 -1.11 3.31
CA THR A 149 -3.97 -0.22 2.83
C THR A 149 -4.03 1.07 3.62
N THR A 150 -4.40 2.15 2.96
CA THR A 150 -4.65 3.44 3.61
C THR A 150 -5.98 3.98 3.10
N ILE A 151 -7.04 3.65 3.84
CA ILE A 151 -8.42 3.94 3.45
C ILE A 151 -8.65 5.45 3.44
N ASN A 152 -9.12 5.92 2.31
CA ASN A 152 -9.43 7.31 2.02
C ASN A 152 -10.73 7.39 1.20
N ILE A 153 -11.22 8.59 0.92
CA ILE A 153 -12.50 8.76 0.20
C ILE A 153 -12.49 8.08 -1.18
N LEU A 154 -11.35 8.04 -1.88
CA LEU A 154 -11.24 7.43 -3.21
C LEU A 154 -11.21 5.89 -3.17
N SER A 155 -10.85 5.30 -2.04
CA SER A 155 -10.79 3.84 -1.90
C SER A 155 -12.12 3.21 -1.46
N LEU A 156 -12.99 3.97 -0.80
CA LEU A 156 -14.25 3.44 -0.26
C LEU A 156 -15.15 2.76 -1.29
N PRO A 157 -15.33 3.30 -2.51
CA PRO A 157 -16.28 2.73 -3.45
C PRO A 157 -16.03 1.28 -3.88
N THR A 158 -14.76 0.87 -3.94
CA THR A 158 -14.37 -0.50 -4.34
C THR A 158 -13.63 -1.24 -3.23
N PHE A 159 -13.74 -0.79 -1.98
CA PHE A 159 -13.05 -1.44 -0.86
C PHE A 159 -13.54 -2.87 -0.62
N VAL A 160 -14.84 -3.13 -0.79
CA VAL A 160 -15.41 -4.48 -0.69
C VAL A 160 -14.83 -5.41 -1.76
N ASP A 161 -14.79 -4.95 -3.02
CA ASP A 161 -14.21 -5.70 -4.13
C ASP A 161 -12.72 -5.95 -3.94
N PHE A 162 -12.03 -4.98 -3.34
CA PHE A 162 -10.62 -5.11 -2.99
C PHE A 162 -10.40 -6.23 -1.96
N ILE A 163 -11.22 -6.30 -0.91
CA ILE A 163 -11.12 -7.41 0.06
C ILE A 163 -11.41 -8.75 -0.63
N MET A 164 -12.38 -8.81 -1.55
CA MET A 164 -12.65 -10.02 -2.34
C MET A 164 -11.41 -10.44 -3.14
N THR A 165 -10.73 -9.51 -3.77
CA THR A 165 -9.45 -9.78 -4.46
C THR A 165 -8.41 -10.40 -3.51
N VAL A 166 -8.26 -9.88 -2.30
CA VAL A 166 -7.35 -10.45 -1.29
C VAL A 166 -7.78 -11.87 -0.89
N MET A 167 -9.08 -12.11 -0.75
CA MET A 167 -9.63 -13.43 -0.43
C MET A 167 -9.35 -14.44 -1.55
N ASP A 168 -9.46 -14.03 -2.80
CA ASP A 168 -9.17 -14.89 -3.96
C ASP A 168 -7.67 -15.24 -4.00
N LEU A 169 -6.77 -14.28 -3.73
CA LEU A 169 -5.33 -14.56 -3.58
C LEU A 169 -5.06 -15.58 -2.47
N ARG A 170 -5.74 -15.48 -1.33
CA ARG A 170 -5.62 -16.45 -0.23
C ARG A 170 -6.08 -17.84 -0.63
N LYS A 171 -7.23 -17.92 -1.32
CA LYS A 171 -7.79 -19.19 -1.79
C LYS A 171 -6.82 -19.95 -2.67
N ILE A 172 -6.06 -19.23 -3.51
CA ILE A 172 -5.11 -19.82 -4.45
C ILE A 172 -3.78 -20.17 -3.77
N HIS A 173 -3.29 -19.29 -2.89
CA HIS A 173 -1.89 -19.31 -2.44
C HIS A 173 -1.66 -19.70 -1.00
N ASN A 174 -2.68 -19.67 -0.11
CA ASN A 174 -2.51 -20.16 1.25
C ASN A 174 -2.46 -21.71 1.25
N THR A 175 -1.49 -22.27 1.92
CA THR A 175 -1.26 -23.72 1.99
C THR A 175 -1.60 -24.34 3.34
N SER A 176 -1.81 -23.49 4.36
CA SER A 176 -2.20 -23.92 5.69
C SER A 176 -3.09 -22.88 6.37
N PHE A 177 -3.76 -23.33 7.42
CA PHE A 177 -4.64 -22.47 8.22
C PHE A 177 -3.86 -21.42 9.06
N GLU A 178 -2.63 -21.75 9.41
CA GLU A 178 -1.81 -20.96 10.31
C GLU A 178 -0.97 -19.92 9.59
N TRP A 179 -0.76 -20.11 8.29
CA TRP A 179 0.10 -19.24 7.50
C TRP A 179 -0.68 -18.39 6.50
N ASN A 180 -0.98 -17.15 6.91
CA ASN A 180 -1.54 -16.15 6.03
C ASN A 180 -0.45 -15.56 5.12
N ARG A 181 -0.47 -15.92 3.85
CA ARG A 181 0.51 -15.45 2.88
C ARG A 181 0.23 -14.06 2.32
N THR A 182 -1.00 -13.56 2.54
CA THR A 182 -1.41 -12.21 2.12
C THR A 182 -2.08 -11.47 3.27
N PRO A 183 -1.34 -11.19 4.39
CA PRO A 183 -1.89 -10.42 5.49
C PRO A 183 -2.26 -9.02 5.03
N LEU A 184 -3.41 -8.54 5.48
CA LEU A 184 -3.97 -7.24 5.17
C LEU A 184 -3.84 -6.31 6.39
N SER A 185 -3.21 -5.16 6.19
CA SER A 185 -3.13 -4.11 7.21
C SER A 185 -3.98 -2.92 6.78
N ILE A 186 -5.04 -2.62 7.53
CA ILE A 186 -6.01 -1.57 7.21
C ILE A 186 -5.76 -0.36 8.11
N ASN A 187 -5.30 0.73 7.49
CA ASN A 187 -5.11 2.02 8.12
C ASN A 187 -6.13 3.03 7.60
N ILE A 188 -6.49 4.00 8.42
CA ILE A 188 -7.41 5.08 8.04
C ILE A 188 -6.58 6.33 7.77
N MET A 189 -6.82 6.98 6.65
CA MET A 189 -6.13 8.22 6.30
C MET A 189 -6.64 9.39 7.14
N HIS A 190 -5.75 9.96 7.94
CA HIS A 190 -6.01 11.20 8.70
C HIS A 190 -5.34 12.44 8.09
N TRP A 191 -4.41 12.24 7.17
CA TRP A 191 -3.70 13.30 6.48
C TRP A 191 -3.32 12.88 5.05
N PRO A 192 -3.54 13.73 4.03
CA PRO A 192 -4.09 15.10 4.09
C PRO A 192 -5.62 15.11 4.32
N PRO A 193 -6.18 16.14 4.99
CA PRO A 193 -7.59 16.15 5.40
C PRO A 193 -8.56 16.16 4.22
N HIS A 194 -8.21 16.74 3.09
CA HIS A 194 -9.02 16.74 1.88
C HIS A 194 -9.12 15.38 1.15
N LEU A 195 -8.58 14.31 1.71
CA LEU A 195 -8.76 12.94 1.21
C LEU A 195 -9.37 12.01 2.27
N GLN A 196 -9.76 12.53 3.43
CA GLN A 196 -10.38 11.73 4.47
C GLN A 196 -11.76 11.23 4.07
N CYS A 197 -12.15 10.07 4.57
CA CYS A 197 -13.50 9.52 4.40
C CYS A 197 -14.59 10.40 5.03
N THR A 198 -14.22 11.20 6.03
CA THR A 198 -15.13 12.11 6.74
C THR A 198 -15.60 13.33 5.94
N LEU A 199 -15.10 13.52 4.73
CA LEU A 199 -15.66 14.49 3.78
C LEU A 199 -17.08 14.13 3.34
N LEU A 200 -17.39 12.83 3.25
CA LEU A 200 -18.73 12.35 2.92
C LEU A 200 -19.72 12.67 4.04
N ASP A 201 -20.97 12.87 3.68
CA ASP A 201 -22.05 13.03 4.64
C ASP A 201 -22.23 11.78 5.50
N LYS A 202 -22.72 11.98 6.72
CA LYS A 202 -22.89 10.91 7.69
C LYS A 202 -23.76 9.77 7.15
N ALA A 203 -24.83 10.10 6.41
CA ALA A 203 -25.72 9.10 5.82
C ALA A 203 -24.99 8.18 4.83
N ASP A 204 -24.16 8.75 3.96
CA ASP A 204 -23.37 7.98 3.00
C ASP A 204 -22.33 7.09 3.70
N ARG A 205 -21.65 7.62 4.70
CA ARG A 205 -20.67 6.86 5.48
C ARG A 205 -21.29 5.70 6.23
N VAL A 206 -22.47 5.89 6.81
CA VAL A 206 -23.24 4.83 7.48
C VAL A 206 -23.60 3.75 6.46
N ARG A 207 -24.14 4.12 5.30
CA ARG A 207 -24.47 3.18 4.22
C ARG A 207 -23.27 2.37 3.76
N ILE A 208 -22.11 3.02 3.60
CA ILE A 208 -20.85 2.35 3.22
C ILE A 208 -20.41 1.40 4.33
N ALA A 209 -20.45 1.81 5.59
CA ALA A 209 -20.11 0.96 6.72
C ALA A 209 -21.02 -0.29 6.80
N ASP A 210 -22.32 -0.12 6.59
CA ASP A 210 -23.29 -1.21 6.55
C ASP A 210 -23.01 -2.18 5.40
N THR A 211 -22.62 -1.65 4.24
CA THR A 211 -22.22 -2.47 3.08
C THR A 211 -20.99 -3.30 3.39
N ILE A 212 -19.95 -2.70 3.98
CA ILE A 212 -18.73 -3.39 4.38
C ILE A 212 -19.02 -4.49 5.42
N GLU A 213 -19.79 -4.18 6.46
CA GLU A 213 -20.15 -5.17 7.49
C GLU A 213 -20.99 -6.33 6.94
N ASN A 214 -21.97 -6.04 6.08
CA ASN A 214 -22.78 -7.08 5.45
C ASN A 214 -21.93 -7.97 4.54
N ALA A 215 -21.00 -7.40 3.79
CA ALA A 215 -20.05 -8.17 3.01
C ALA A 215 -19.21 -9.08 3.92
N CYS A 216 -18.64 -8.55 5.01
CA CYS A 216 -17.87 -9.34 5.97
C CYS A 216 -18.68 -10.49 6.59
N LYS A 217 -19.94 -10.25 6.98
CA LYS A 217 -20.85 -11.31 7.50
C LYS A 217 -21.09 -12.41 6.46
N ASN A 218 -21.27 -12.01 5.20
CA ASN A 218 -21.44 -12.96 4.11
C ASN A 218 -20.14 -13.75 3.86
N TRP A 219 -18.99 -13.11 3.90
CA TRP A 219 -17.71 -13.82 3.76
C TRP A 219 -17.48 -14.85 4.85
N LEU A 220 -17.75 -14.50 6.10
CA LEU A 220 -17.70 -15.46 7.21
C LEU A 220 -18.64 -16.65 6.99
N LYS A 221 -19.77 -16.42 6.35
CA LYS A 221 -20.75 -17.48 6.06
C LYS A 221 -20.36 -18.35 4.87
N TYR A 222 -19.85 -17.77 3.78
CA TYR A 222 -19.63 -18.46 2.52
C TYR A 222 -18.19 -18.94 2.30
N TYR A 223 -17.20 -18.28 2.90
CA TYR A 223 -15.79 -18.65 2.77
C TYR A 223 -15.23 -19.42 3.97
N SER A 224 -15.98 -19.51 5.07
CA SER A 224 -15.62 -20.31 6.24
C SER A 224 -15.38 -21.80 5.95
N PRO A 225 -16.03 -22.45 4.95
CA PRO A 225 -15.72 -23.82 4.55
C PRO A 225 -14.37 -23.96 3.82
N ASP A 226 -13.90 -22.89 3.15
CA ASP A 226 -12.64 -22.90 2.43
C ASP A 226 -11.51 -22.56 3.44
N LYS A 227 -10.79 -23.58 3.86
CA LYS A 227 -9.80 -23.55 4.95
C LYS A 227 -8.79 -22.42 4.87
N TYR A 228 -8.57 -21.85 3.68
CA TYR A 228 -7.46 -20.96 3.43
C TYR A 228 -7.87 -19.53 3.05
N ALA A 229 -9.10 -19.32 2.56
CA ALA A 229 -9.63 -18.01 2.22
C ALA A 229 -10.51 -17.46 3.36
N ARG A 230 -9.90 -16.86 4.37
CA ARG A 230 -10.61 -16.26 5.50
C ARG A 230 -10.12 -14.83 5.80
N ILE A 231 -10.97 -14.05 6.44
CA ILE A 231 -10.58 -12.84 7.13
C ILE A 231 -10.04 -13.27 8.50
N TYR A 232 -8.83 -12.84 8.84
CA TYR A 232 -8.22 -13.12 10.14
C TYR A 232 -8.77 -12.17 11.20
N LEU A 233 -8.70 -12.58 12.47
CA LEU A 233 -9.31 -11.84 13.58
C LEU A 233 -8.81 -10.39 13.64
N GLU A 234 -7.50 -10.19 13.50
CA GLU A 234 -6.91 -8.86 13.55
C GLU A 234 -7.39 -7.97 12.40
N GLU A 235 -7.61 -8.54 11.22
CA GLU A 235 -8.14 -7.84 10.05
C GLU A 235 -9.62 -7.50 10.24
N PHE A 236 -10.38 -8.43 10.83
CA PHE A 236 -11.78 -8.19 11.17
C PHE A 236 -11.92 -7.05 12.17
N ASP A 237 -11.07 -6.99 13.19
CA ASP A 237 -11.03 -5.89 14.16
C ASP A 237 -10.65 -4.55 13.49
N GLN A 238 -9.78 -4.57 12.48
CA GLN A 238 -9.42 -3.37 11.72
C GLN A 238 -10.59 -2.89 10.86
N ILE A 239 -11.32 -3.82 10.21
CA ILE A 239 -12.53 -3.50 9.44
C ILE A 239 -13.62 -2.94 10.36
N LYS A 240 -13.80 -3.54 11.53
CA LYS A 240 -14.76 -3.05 12.53
C LYS A 240 -14.42 -1.62 12.96
N ARG A 241 -13.15 -1.33 13.27
CA ARG A 241 -12.71 0.04 13.59
C ARG A 241 -12.96 1.02 12.44
N LEU A 242 -12.76 0.61 11.19
CA LEU A 242 -13.11 1.43 10.02
C LEU A 242 -14.61 1.73 9.99
N CYS A 243 -15.47 0.74 10.18
CA CYS A 243 -16.92 0.94 10.19
C CYS A 243 -17.37 1.86 11.35
N GLU A 244 -16.80 1.68 12.54
CA GLU A 244 -17.03 2.57 13.68
C GLU A 244 -16.57 4.00 13.39
N TYR A 245 -15.41 4.18 12.78
CA TYR A 245 -14.91 5.49 12.36
C TYR A 245 -15.86 6.15 11.36
N LEU A 246 -16.32 5.42 10.34
CA LEU A 246 -17.25 5.95 9.35
C LEU A 246 -18.58 6.42 9.96
N ARG A 247 -19.11 5.71 10.97
CA ARG A 247 -20.39 6.01 11.62
C ARG A 247 -20.31 7.14 12.64
N ASN A 248 -19.22 7.19 13.41
CA ASN A 248 -19.17 7.96 14.66
C ASN A 248 -18.35 9.26 14.57
N THR A 249 -17.49 9.40 13.53
CA THR A 249 -16.69 10.63 13.38
C THR A 249 -17.52 11.73 12.76
N GLU A 250 -17.34 12.96 13.22
CA GLU A 250 -18.01 14.13 12.64
C GLU A 250 -17.53 14.40 11.21
N PRO A 251 -18.41 14.91 10.33
CA PRO A 251 -18.02 15.30 8.97
C PRO A 251 -17.01 16.44 8.96
N ALA A 252 -15.95 16.30 8.14
CA ALA A 252 -14.91 17.32 7.96
C ALA A 252 -15.26 18.23 6.76
N THR A 253 -16.42 18.89 6.82
CA THR A 253 -16.98 19.66 5.70
C THR A 253 -16.12 20.85 5.28
N GLU A 254 -15.34 21.41 6.20
CA GLU A 254 -14.42 22.53 5.96
C GLU A 254 -13.31 22.23 4.94
N HIS A 255 -13.06 20.96 4.66
CA HIS A 255 -12.05 20.52 3.68
C HIS A 255 -12.63 20.11 2.32
N ARG A 256 -13.95 20.23 2.10
CA ARG A 256 -14.62 19.83 0.86
C ARG A 256 -14.15 20.66 -0.35
N ALA A 257 -14.07 21.97 -0.19
CA ALA A 257 -13.53 22.83 -1.25
C ALA A 257 -12.05 22.54 -1.57
N ASP A 258 -11.26 22.08 -0.58
CA ASP A 258 -9.88 21.63 -0.83
C ASP A 258 -9.85 20.33 -1.63
N PHE A 259 -10.79 19.41 -1.40
CA PHE A 259 -10.94 18.20 -2.21
C PHE A 259 -11.22 18.56 -3.68
N VAL A 260 -12.19 19.42 -3.95
CA VAL A 260 -12.53 19.85 -5.32
C VAL A 260 -11.31 20.45 -6.02
N ARG A 261 -10.61 21.38 -5.35
CA ARG A 261 -9.38 21.98 -5.89
C ARG A 261 -8.29 20.94 -6.15
N TYR A 262 -8.15 19.99 -5.25
CA TYR A 262 -7.19 18.90 -5.41
C TYR A 262 -7.53 18.04 -6.64
N ILE A 263 -8.79 17.61 -6.80
CA ILE A 263 -9.23 16.77 -7.91
C ILE A 263 -9.01 17.49 -9.24
N HIS A 264 -9.44 18.74 -9.39
CA HIS A 264 -9.21 19.50 -10.62
C HIS A 264 -7.71 19.66 -10.96
N ALA A 265 -6.89 19.94 -9.95
CA ALA A 265 -5.45 20.07 -10.15
C ALA A 265 -4.79 18.72 -10.50
N TYR A 266 -5.29 17.64 -9.91
CA TYR A 266 -4.81 16.29 -10.15
C TYR A 266 -5.16 15.82 -11.56
N ASP A 267 -6.43 15.95 -11.96
CA ASP A 267 -6.91 15.60 -13.29
C ASP A 267 -6.12 16.34 -14.38
N LYS A 268 -6.00 17.66 -14.22
CA LYS A 268 -5.22 18.49 -15.16
C LYS A 268 -3.75 18.05 -15.25
N ARG A 269 -3.13 17.74 -14.12
CA ARG A 269 -1.70 17.37 -14.07
C ARG A 269 -1.43 15.99 -14.62
N ARG A 270 -2.37 15.04 -14.40
CA ARG A 270 -2.21 13.62 -14.72
C ARG A 270 -2.99 13.19 -15.95
N ASN A 271 -3.68 14.12 -16.60
CA ASN A 271 -4.57 13.83 -17.73
C ASN A 271 -5.57 12.71 -17.40
N LYS A 272 -6.24 12.86 -16.27
CA LYS A 272 -7.26 11.93 -15.75
C LYS A 272 -8.62 12.63 -15.70
N ASN A 273 -9.68 11.85 -15.50
CA ASN A 273 -11.04 12.36 -15.37
C ASN A 273 -11.71 11.68 -14.16
N PHE A 274 -11.87 12.44 -13.09
CA PHE A 274 -12.47 11.95 -11.85
C PHE A 274 -13.89 11.45 -12.05
N THR A 275 -14.74 12.20 -12.76
CA THR A 275 -16.17 11.86 -12.90
C THR A 275 -16.39 10.58 -13.73
N GLU A 276 -15.49 10.27 -14.67
CA GLU A 276 -15.53 9.00 -15.39
C GLU A 276 -15.14 7.81 -14.52
N VAL A 277 -14.17 8.00 -13.60
CA VAL A 277 -13.65 6.93 -12.76
C VAL A 277 -14.52 6.74 -11.50
N PHE A 278 -15.10 7.83 -10.99
CA PHE A 278 -15.95 7.85 -9.79
C PHE A 278 -17.34 8.43 -10.11
N PRO A 279 -18.14 7.78 -10.96
CA PRO A 279 -19.47 8.31 -11.32
C PRO A 279 -20.40 8.49 -10.12
N GLN A 280 -20.21 7.67 -9.06
CA GLN A 280 -20.97 7.78 -7.80
C GLN A 280 -20.62 9.02 -6.98
N TYR A 281 -19.53 9.71 -7.31
CA TYR A 281 -19.05 10.95 -6.66
C TYR A 281 -19.07 12.16 -7.60
N ALA A 282 -19.63 12.02 -8.80
CA ALA A 282 -19.61 13.10 -9.79
C ALA A 282 -20.22 14.39 -9.25
N ASN A 283 -21.35 14.30 -8.53
CA ASN A 283 -22.04 15.46 -7.96
C ASN A 283 -21.23 16.16 -6.85
N LEU A 284 -20.30 15.48 -6.19
CA LEU A 284 -19.52 16.07 -5.10
C LEU A 284 -18.66 17.25 -5.58
N LEU A 285 -18.26 17.27 -6.86
CA LEU A 285 -17.48 18.38 -7.40
C LEU A 285 -18.30 19.65 -7.56
N GLU A 286 -19.60 19.53 -7.82
CA GLU A 286 -20.54 20.65 -7.90
C GLU A 286 -20.99 21.07 -6.51
N ASP A 287 -21.44 20.12 -5.67
CA ASP A 287 -21.99 20.35 -4.33
C ASP A 287 -20.97 20.96 -3.36
N TRP A 288 -19.67 20.64 -3.54
CA TRP A 288 -18.58 21.07 -2.66
C TRP A 288 -17.76 22.24 -3.20
N ASN A 289 -18.14 22.78 -4.35
CA ASN A 289 -17.43 23.90 -5.00
C ASN A 289 -17.94 25.25 -4.46
N GLY A 290 -18.11 25.38 -3.16
CA GLY A 290 -18.70 26.51 -2.44
C GLY A 290 -18.23 27.90 -2.77
#